data_683f7ff736661c2f221730b5b3955493
#
_entry.id   683f7ff736661c2f221730b5b3955493
#
_cell.length_a   1.000
_cell.length_b   1.000
_cell.length_c   1.000
_cell.angle_alpha   90.00
_cell.angle_beta   90.00
_cell.angle_gamma   90.00
#
_symmetry.space_group_name_H-M   'P 1'
#
loop_
_entity.id
_entity.type
_entity.pdbx_description
1 polymer ?
#
loop_
_entity_poly.entity_id
_entity_poly.type
_entity_poly.pdbx_seq_one_letter_code
_entity_poly.pdbx_strand_id
1 'polypeptide(L)'
;MESKSINFAAIPQTAIKVLTTPAAFFREMPKTGGFVEPLVFAVVMGVIAGLIQSVISILGLNVAAGMVAGVASIVIMPIMIAIFGFVGAAILFVIWKLMGSQESYETAYRCGAYISALSPILTVVGFIPYLGAIAGIVVYTFFLVTASIEVHKIPSQKAWLVFGIIGAIFIIIGLSGQMAARKFSNEWAGKAKEMEKAAKDMEEAAKKMQENVSKMPQPGQMTDKQKKQMEEAAKQMEDMMKSMQKQEKQ
;
A
#
# COMPACT_ATOMS: atom_id res chain seq x y z
N MET A 1 1.99 -18.63 -36.77
CA MET A 1 1.38 -17.77 -35.74
C MET A 1 1.85 -16.37 -36.01
N GLU A 2 1.03 -15.54 -36.64
CA GLU A 2 1.35 -14.11 -36.79
C GLU A 2 1.35 -13.47 -35.40
N SER A 3 2.47 -12.94 -34.98
CA SER A 3 2.58 -12.13 -33.79
C SER A 3 1.80 -10.83 -34.05
N LYS A 4 0.56 -10.77 -33.59
CA LYS A 4 -0.24 -9.56 -33.66
C LYS A 4 0.52 -8.49 -32.88
N SER A 5 1.06 -7.49 -33.59
CA SER A 5 1.79 -6.38 -32.97
C SER A 5 0.89 -5.67 -31.98
N ILE A 6 1.39 -5.45 -30.75
CA ILE A 6 0.64 -4.75 -29.71
C ILE A 6 0.42 -3.31 -30.16
N ASN A 7 -0.84 -2.91 -30.26
CA ASN A 7 -1.19 -1.53 -30.61
C ASN A 7 -1.27 -0.65 -29.36
N PHE A 8 -0.14 -0.08 -28.96
CA PHE A 8 -0.08 0.85 -27.82
C PHE A 8 -0.98 2.08 -28.00
N ALA A 9 -1.20 2.55 -29.22
CA ALA A 9 -2.05 3.70 -29.50
C ALA A 9 -3.53 3.41 -29.18
N ALA A 10 -3.95 2.15 -29.17
CA ALA A 10 -5.33 1.77 -28.80
C ALA A 10 -5.57 1.72 -27.28
N ILE A 11 -4.52 1.69 -26.44
CA ILE A 11 -4.67 1.55 -24.99
C ILE A 11 -5.52 2.65 -24.37
N PRO A 12 -5.30 3.96 -24.65
CA PRO A 12 -6.14 5.02 -24.07
C PRO A 12 -7.60 4.90 -24.46
N GLN A 13 -7.86 4.60 -25.75
CA GLN A 13 -9.22 4.43 -26.25
C GLN A 13 -9.92 3.23 -25.60
N THR A 14 -9.19 2.11 -25.44
CA THR A 14 -9.68 0.92 -24.73
C THR A 14 -10.01 1.25 -23.28
N ALA A 15 -9.15 1.98 -22.57
CA ALA A 15 -9.41 2.39 -21.19
C ALA A 15 -10.67 3.27 -21.09
N ILE A 16 -10.82 4.26 -21.97
CA ILE A 16 -12.02 5.11 -22.02
C ILE A 16 -13.27 4.26 -22.28
N LYS A 17 -13.23 3.32 -23.23
CA LYS A 17 -14.36 2.44 -23.56
C LYS A 17 -14.76 1.56 -22.38
N VAL A 18 -13.78 0.98 -21.67
CA VAL A 18 -14.01 0.21 -20.44
C VAL A 18 -14.72 1.06 -19.40
N LEU A 19 -14.25 2.28 -19.17
CA LEU A 19 -14.73 3.16 -18.11
C LEU A 19 -16.11 3.76 -18.40
N THR A 20 -16.37 4.12 -19.66
CA THR A 20 -17.59 4.85 -20.05
C THR A 20 -18.72 3.95 -20.53
N THR A 21 -18.40 2.83 -21.14
CA THR A 21 -19.39 1.89 -21.72
C THR A 21 -19.04 0.44 -21.37
N PRO A 22 -18.93 0.08 -20.09
CA PRO A 22 -18.40 -1.23 -19.66
C PRO A 22 -19.24 -2.40 -20.21
N ALA A 23 -20.56 -2.30 -20.22
CA ALA A 23 -21.42 -3.37 -20.73
C ALA A 23 -21.18 -3.65 -22.22
N ALA A 24 -21.08 -2.59 -23.04
CA ALA A 24 -20.79 -2.74 -24.46
C ALA A 24 -19.38 -3.29 -24.67
N PHE A 25 -18.38 -2.78 -23.94
CA PHE A 25 -17.01 -3.26 -24.01
C PHE A 25 -16.91 -4.74 -23.70
N PHE A 26 -17.44 -5.21 -22.59
CA PHE A 26 -17.38 -6.63 -22.19
C PHE A 26 -18.15 -7.54 -23.13
N ARG A 27 -19.25 -7.07 -23.71
CA ARG A 27 -20.01 -7.83 -24.71
C ARG A 27 -19.21 -8.07 -25.98
N GLU A 28 -18.43 -7.08 -26.42
CA GLU A 28 -17.63 -7.10 -27.65
C GLU A 28 -16.21 -7.63 -27.43
N MET A 29 -15.76 -7.75 -26.18
CA MET A 29 -14.41 -8.14 -25.83
C MET A 29 -14.04 -9.52 -26.42
N PRO A 30 -12.89 -9.62 -27.14
CA PRO A 30 -12.41 -10.91 -27.62
C PRO A 30 -12.16 -11.87 -26.43
N LYS A 31 -12.73 -13.08 -26.50
CA LYS A 31 -12.60 -14.09 -25.45
C LYS A 31 -11.33 -14.94 -25.55
N THR A 32 -10.67 -14.88 -26.71
CA THR A 32 -9.45 -15.61 -27.06
C THR A 32 -8.44 -14.66 -27.71
N GLY A 33 -7.20 -15.10 -27.87
CA GLY A 33 -6.12 -14.31 -28.47
C GLY A 33 -4.89 -14.17 -27.57
N GLY A 34 -4.84 -14.96 -26.50
CA GLY A 34 -3.73 -15.04 -25.55
C GLY A 34 -3.75 -13.97 -24.47
N PHE A 35 -2.75 -14.03 -23.62
CA PHE A 35 -2.64 -13.22 -22.42
C PHE A 35 -1.86 -11.91 -22.63
N VAL A 36 -1.07 -11.79 -23.68
CA VAL A 36 -0.09 -10.72 -23.85
C VAL A 36 -0.75 -9.35 -23.99
N GLU A 37 -1.75 -9.22 -24.87
CA GLU A 37 -2.46 -7.96 -25.08
C GLU A 37 -3.13 -7.43 -23.81
N PRO A 38 -3.95 -8.21 -23.08
CA PRO A 38 -4.56 -7.75 -21.83
C PRO A 38 -3.53 -7.55 -20.71
N LEU A 39 -2.42 -8.33 -20.69
CA LEU A 39 -1.33 -8.12 -19.74
C LEU A 39 -0.67 -6.77 -19.94
N VAL A 40 -0.31 -6.43 -21.18
CA VAL A 40 0.31 -5.13 -21.50
C VAL A 40 -0.64 -3.99 -21.13
N PHE A 41 -1.92 -4.12 -21.42
CA PHE A 41 -2.91 -3.14 -21.01
C PHE A 41 -2.90 -2.95 -19.49
N ALA A 42 -2.97 -4.04 -18.72
CA ALA A 42 -2.98 -3.99 -17.27
C ALA A 42 -1.69 -3.38 -16.69
N VAL A 43 -0.53 -3.75 -17.24
CA VAL A 43 0.77 -3.18 -16.86
C VAL A 43 0.82 -1.67 -17.10
N VAL A 44 0.35 -1.20 -18.26
CA VAL A 44 0.30 0.24 -18.57
C VAL A 44 -0.61 0.98 -17.57
N MET A 45 -1.79 0.42 -17.24
CA MET A 45 -2.66 0.99 -16.20
C MET A 45 -1.97 1.01 -14.84
N GLY A 46 -1.19 -0.01 -14.51
CA GLY A 46 -0.36 -0.07 -13.30
C GLY A 46 0.71 1.00 -13.25
N VAL A 47 1.40 1.24 -14.36
CA VAL A 47 2.40 2.34 -14.46
C VAL A 47 1.72 3.70 -14.23
N ILE A 48 0.59 3.94 -14.87
CA ILE A 48 -0.16 5.20 -14.70
C ILE A 48 -0.60 5.37 -13.24
N ALA A 49 -1.14 4.32 -12.62
CA ALA A 49 -1.52 4.35 -11.21
C ALA A 49 -0.30 4.60 -10.29
N GLY A 50 0.84 3.96 -10.58
CA GLY A 50 2.10 4.17 -9.85
C GLY A 50 2.63 5.60 -9.97
N LEU A 51 2.55 6.21 -11.15
CA LEU A 51 2.91 7.62 -11.36
C LEU A 51 1.99 8.55 -10.55
N ILE A 52 0.69 8.33 -10.57
CA ILE A 52 -0.28 9.10 -9.76
C ILE A 52 0.04 8.95 -8.28
N GLN A 53 0.26 7.72 -7.81
CA GLN A 53 0.63 7.45 -6.41
C GLN A 53 1.92 8.14 -6.01
N SER A 54 2.92 8.17 -6.91
CA SER A 54 4.18 8.86 -6.69
C SER A 54 3.98 10.36 -6.52
N VAL A 55 3.19 11.00 -7.38
CA VAL A 55 2.86 12.43 -7.27
C VAL A 55 2.14 12.72 -5.95
N ILE A 56 1.13 11.93 -5.57
CA ILE A 56 0.41 12.06 -4.30
C ILE A 56 1.37 11.99 -3.11
N SER A 57 2.35 11.08 -3.15
CA SER A 57 3.34 10.90 -2.08
C SER A 57 4.36 12.04 -2.00
N ILE A 58 4.83 12.56 -3.15
CA ILE A 58 5.76 13.70 -3.22
C ILE A 58 5.09 14.97 -2.67
N LEU A 59 3.80 15.15 -2.92
CA LEU A 59 3.01 16.27 -2.38
C LEU A 59 2.73 16.13 -0.87
N GLY A 60 3.21 15.07 -0.23
CA GLY A 60 3.01 14.83 1.21
C GLY A 60 1.57 14.45 1.59
N LEU A 61 0.74 14.17 0.59
CA LEU A 61 -0.68 13.85 0.80
C LEU A 61 -0.89 12.41 1.28
N ASN A 62 0.13 11.54 1.20
CA ASN A 62 0.10 10.17 1.72
C ASN A 62 1.17 9.99 2.81
N VAL A 63 0.81 10.36 4.03
CA VAL A 63 1.72 10.33 5.19
C VAL A 63 2.13 8.89 5.57
N ALA A 64 1.28 7.89 5.28
CA ALA A 64 1.51 6.51 5.70
C ALA A 64 2.61 5.80 4.88
N ALA A 65 2.76 6.14 3.59
CA ALA A 65 3.71 5.46 2.71
C ALA A 65 5.09 6.14 2.63
N GLY A 66 5.16 7.44 2.93
CA GLY A 66 6.38 8.23 2.75
C GLY A 66 6.78 8.43 1.28
N MET A 67 7.70 9.35 1.03
CA MET A 67 8.14 9.71 -0.33
C MET A 67 8.81 8.55 -1.06
N VAL A 68 9.70 7.82 -0.39
CA VAL A 68 10.48 6.71 -1.00
C VAL A 68 9.54 5.59 -1.48
N ALA A 69 8.59 5.17 -0.65
CA ALA A 69 7.62 4.15 -1.02
C ALA A 69 6.67 4.63 -2.14
N GLY A 70 6.35 5.93 -2.16
CA GLY A 70 5.58 6.54 -3.24
C GLY A 70 6.30 6.45 -4.58
N VAL A 71 7.57 6.85 -4.65
CA VAL A 71 8.36 6.75 -5.89
C VAL A 71 8.56 5.29 -6.33
N ALA A 72 8.79 4.39 -5.38
CA ALA A 72 8.93 2.97 -5.66
C ALA A 72 7.64 2.36 -6.27
N SER A 73 6.46 2.97 -6.05
CA SER A 73 5.19 2.48 -6.60
C SER A 73 5.14 2.48 -8.13
N ILE A 74 5.95 3.30 -8.81
CA ILE A 74 6.07 3.31 -10.29
C ILE A 74 6.50 1.93 -10.82
N VAL A 75 7.38 1.25 -10.08
CA VAL A 75 7.87 -0.09 -10.44
C VAL A 75 7.03 -1.18 -9.78
N ILE A 76 6.66 -1.00 -8.52
CA ILE A 76 5.96 -2.02 -7.74
C ILE A 76 4.53 -2.25 -8.28
N MET A 77 3.79 -1.18 -8.60
CA MET A 77 2.39 -1.30 -9.05
C MET A 77 2.24 -2.16 -10.32
N PRO A 78 2.97 -1.93 -11.42
CA PRO A 78 2.82 -2.77 -12.60
C PRO A 78 3.24 -4.22 -12.36
N ILE A 79 4.26 -4.48 -11.53
CA ILE A 79 4.68 -5.83 -11.16
C ILE A 79 3.57 -6.54 -10.37
N MET A 80 3.00 -5.85 -9.37
CA MET A 80 1.90 -6.38 -8.56
C MET A 80 0.67 -6.68 -9.42
N ILE A 81 0.30 -5.78 -10.33
CA ILE A 81 -0.82 -6.01 -11.26
C ILE A 81 -0.53 -7.21 -12.17
N ALA A 82 0.70 -7.34 -12.70
CA ALA A 82 1.07 -8.47 -13.54
C ALA A 82 0.95 -9.81 -12.79
N ILE A 83 1.53 -9.91 -11.59
CA ILE A 83 1.55 -11.16 -10.83
C ILE A 83 0.16 -11.46 -10.24
N PHE A 84 -0.39 -10.53 -9.47
CA PHE A 84 -1.68 -10.73 -8.79
C PHE A 84 -2.87 -10.69 -9.74
N GLY A 85 -2.71 -10.12 -10.94
CA GLY A 85 -3.71 -10.21 -12.00
C GLY A 85 -4.00 -11.65 -12.41
N PHE A 86 -2.97 -12.49 -12.55
CA PHE A 86 -3.16 -13.92 -12.83
C PHE A 86 -3.79 -14.66 -11.65
N VAL A 87 -3.33 -14.39 -10.43
CA VAL A 87 -3.90 -15.02 -9.22
C VAL A 87 -5.36 -14.59 -9.03
N GLY A 88 -5.65 -13.29 -9.16
CA GLY A 88 -7.02 -12.77 -9.07
C GLY A 88 -7.94 -13.35 -10.14
N ALA A 89 -7.45 -13.46 -11.38
CA ALA A 89 -8.19 -14.09 -12.46
C ALA A 89 -8.47 -15.58 -12.20
N ALA A 90 -7.56 -16.30 -11.54
CA ALA A 90 -7.78 -17.69 -11.15
C ALA A 90 -8.91 -17.81 -10.11
N ILE A 91 -8.93 -16.92 -9.13
CA ILE A 91 -10.00 -16.85 -8.12
C ILE A 91 -11.34 -16.51 -8.79
N LEU A 92 -11.37 -15.48 -9.64
CA LEU A 92 -12.56 -15.08 -10.37
C LEU A 92 -13.05 -16.20 -11.31
N PHE A 93 -12.15 -16.88 -11.97
CA PHE A 93 -12.48 -18.04 -12.82
C PHE A 93 -13.20 -19.12 -12.04
N VAL A 94 -12.68 -19.48 -10.86
CA VAL A 94 -13.33 -20.47 -9.98
C VAL A 94 -14.72 -19.98 -9.55
N ILE A 95 -14.86 -18.73 -9.13
CA ILE A 95 -16.14 -18.14 -8.74
C ILE A 95 -17.13 -18.20 -9.91
N TRP A 96 -16.73 -17.77 -11.12
CA TRP A 96 -17.59 -17.80 -12.30
C TRP A 96 -17.95 -19.22 -12.72
N LYS A 97 -17.02 -20.20 -12.58
CA LYS A 97 -17.32 -21.63 -12.81
C LYS A 97 -18.38 -22.16 -11.86
N LEU A 98 -18.28 -21.84 -10.56
CA LEU A 98 -19.27 -22.20 -9.55
C LEU A 98 -20.63 -21.53 -9.81
N MET A 99 -20.62 -20.35 -10.45
CA MET A 99 -21.83 -19.66 -10.87
C MET A 99 -22.44 -20.22 -12.16
N GLY A 100 -21.76 -21.16 -12.84
CA GLY A 100 -22.25 -21.84 -14.06
C GLY A 100 -21.67 -21.31 -15.36
N SER A 101 -20.62 -20.49 -15.33
CA SER A 101 -19.93 -20.02 -16.54
C SER A 101 -19.26 -21.16 -17.31
N GLN A 102 -19.37 -21.13 -18.63
CA GLN A 102 -18.66 -22.04 -19.53
C GLN A 102 -17.36 -21.46 -20.09
N GLU A 103 -17.07 -20.19 -19.80
CA GLU A 103 -15.92 -19.48 -20.34
C GLU A 103 -14.59 -20.02 -19.80
N SER A 104 -13.51 -19.78 -20.56
CA SER A 104 -12.15 -20.24 -20.23
C SER A 104 -11.48 -19.36 -19.16
N TYR A 105 -10.36 -19.85 -18.61
CA TYR A 105 -9.48 -19.05 -17.74
C TYR A 105 -8.93 -17.81 -18.47
N GLU A 106 -8.59 -17.95 -19.76
CA GLU A 106 -8.14 -16.83 -20.57
C GLU A 106 -9.18 -15.70 -20.61
N THR A 107 -10.46 -16.07 -20.81
CA THR A 107 -11.57 -15.10 -20.78
C THR A 107 -11.68 -14.41 -19.43
N ALA A 108 -11.56 -15.16 -18.33
CA ALA A 108 -11.57 -14.62 -16.98
C ALA A 108 -10.40 -13.63 -16.73
N TYR A 109 -9.20 -14.02 -17.18
CA TYR A 109 -8.03 -13.15 -17.10
C TYR A 109 -8.22 -11.85 -17.89
N ARG A 110 -8.75 -11.94 -19.12
CA ARG A 110 -9.01 -10.77 -19.97
C ARG A 110 -10.00 -9.81 -19.28
N CYS A 111 -11.06 -10.32 -18.65
CA CYS A 111 -11.98 -9.50 -17.86
C CYS A 111 -11.25 -8.75 -16.76
N GLY A 112 -10.46 -9.44 -15.92
CA GLY A 112 -9.71 -8.85 -14.83
C GLY A 112 -8.68 -7.82 -15.31
N ALA A 113 -7.95 -8.14 -16.37
CA ALA A 113 -6.94 -7.27 -16.96
C ALA A 113 -7.55 -5.95 -17.48
N TYR A 114 -8.69 -5.98 -18.15
CA TYR A 114 -9.36 -4.75 -18.61
C TYR A 114 -10.03 -3.96 -17.50
N ILE A 115 -10.50 -4.61 -16.43
CA ILE A 115 -10.98 -3.93 -15.21
C ILE A 115 -9.85 -3.09 -14.58
N SER A 116 -8.57 -3.41 -14.81
CA SER A 116 -7.45 -2.59 -14.35
C SER A 116 -7.45 -1.14 -14.87
N ALA A 117 -8.27 -0.83 -15.90
CA ALA A 117 -8.55 0.56 -16.32
C ALA A 117 -9.04 1.44 -15.17
N LEU A 118 -9.62 0.84 -14.12
CA LEU A 118 -10.03 1.55 -12.90
C LEU A 118 -8.84 1.98 -12.04
N SER A 119 -7.68 1.33 -12.14
CA SER A 119 -6.56 1.54 -11.21
C SER A 119 -6.11 3.00 -11.09
N PRO A 120 -5.94 3.79 -12.17
CA PRO A 120 -5.59 5.20 -12.06
C PRO A 120 -6.64 6.02 -11.29
N ILE A 121 -7.92 5.78 -11.57
CA ILE A 121 -9.03 6.50 -10.92
C ILE A 121 -9.13 6.10 -9.46
N LEU A 122 -9.04 4.80 -9.17
CA LEU A 122 -9.12 4.29 -7.80
C LEU A 122 -7.91 4.73 -6.95
N THR A 123 -6.76 4.97 -7.56
CA THR A 123 -5.59 5.56 -6.86
C THR A 123 -5.91 6.98 -6.40
N VAL A 124 -6.54 7.80 -7.25
CA VAL A 124 -6.96 9.17 -6.88
C VAL A 124 -8.05 9.14 -5.81
N VAL A 125 -9.10 8.35 -6.04
CA VAL A 125 -10.24 8.27 -5.10
C VAL A 125 -9.82 7.64 -3.77
N GLY A 126 -8.92 6.67 -3.80
CA GLY A 126 -8.37 5.98 -2.63
C GLY A 126 -7.63 6.87 -1.64
N PHE A 127 -7.22 8.07 -2.10
CA PHE A 127 -6.64 9.09 -1.23
C PHE A 127 -7.63 9.60 -0.17
N ILE A 128 -8.95 9.54 -0.43
CA ILE A 128 -9.99 9.94 0.53
C ILE A 128 -10.19 8.78 1.52
N PRO A 129 -9.81 8.93 2.81
CA PRO A 129 -9.92 7.85 3.79
C PRO A 129 -11.37 7.37 3.92
N TYR A 130 -11.55 6.07 4.07
CA TYR A 130 -12.82 5.36 4.20
C TYR A 130 -13.71 5.48 2.94
N LEU A 131 -14.02 6.68 2.47
CA LEU A 131 -14.86 6.91 1.28
C LEU A 131 -14.21 6.32 0.02
N GLY A 132 -12.90 6.53 -0.15
CA GLY A 132 -12.17 5.99 -1.30
C GLY A 132 -12.18 4.47 -1.35
N ALA A 133 -12.01 3.82 -0.20
CA ALA A 133 -12.08 2.36 -0.11
C ALA A 133 -13.48 1.82 -0.45
N ILE A 134 -14.54 2.43 0.13
CA ILE A 134 -15.92 2.04 -0.13
C ILE A 134 -16.26 2.26 -1.61
N ALA A 135 -16.01 3.47 -2.14
CA ALA A 135 -16.27 3.79 -3.53
C ALA A 135 -15.52 2.88 -4.49
N GLY A 136 -14.25 2.60 -4.20
CA GLY A 136 -13.42 1.69 -4.98
C GLY A 136 -13.99 0.28 -5.05
N ILE A 137 -14.37 -0.29 -3.91
CA ILE A 137 -14.96 -1.64 -3.87
C ILE A 137 -16.31 -1.67 -4.57
N VAL A 138 -17.16 -0.66 -4.38
CA VAL A 138 -18.47 -0.58 -5.05
C VAL A 138 -18.31 -0.52 -6.57
N VAL A 139 -17.43 0.35 -7.07
CA VAL A 139 -17.17 0.48 -8.51
C VAL A 139 -16.56 -0.81 -9.06
N TYR A 140 -15.58 -1.40 -8.38
CA TYR A 140 -14.97 -2.65 -8.80
C TYR A 140 -16.01 -3.80 -8.86
N THR A 141 -16.88 -3.89 -7.86
CA THR A 141 -17.99 -4.86 -7.81
C THR A 141 -18.95 -4.67 -8.99
N PHE A 142 -19.30 -3.42 -9.32
CA PHE A 142 -20.12 -3.12 -10.49
C PHE A 142 -19.49 -3.65 -11.79
N PHE A 143 -18.18 -3.45 -11.99
CA PHE A 143 -17.48 -3.96 -13.17
C PHE A 143 -17.43 -5.49 -13.20
N LEU A 144 -17.22 -6.15 -12.06
CA LEU A 144 -17.27 -7.61 -11.95
C LEU A 144 -18.66 -8.16 -12.28
N VAL A 145 -19.71 -7.53 -11.79
CA VAL A 145 -21.10 -7.89 -12.11
C VAL A 145 -21.38 -7.70 -13.61
N THR A 146 -20.93 -6.58 -14.19
CA THR A 146 -21.10 -6.31 -15.62
C THR A 146 -20.38 -7.37 -16.47
N ALA A 147 -19.12 -7.70 -16.13
CA ALA A 147 -18.38 -8.77 -16.81
C ALA A 147 -19.08 -10.14 -16.65
N SER A 148 -19.64 -10.41 -15.47
CA SER A 148 -20.39 -11.66 -15.21
C SER A 148 -21.60 -11.79 -16.13
N ILE A 149 -22.34 -10.71 -16.33
CA ILE A 149 -23.54 -10.71 -17.17
C ILE A 149 -23.16 -10.77 -18.65
N GLU A 150 -22.26 -9.89 -19.08
CA GLU A 150 -22.00 -9.69 -20.51
C GLU A 150 -21.09 -10.75 -21.10
N VAL A 151 -20.08 -11.22 -20.39
CA VAL A 151 -19.12 -12.23 -20.86
C VAL A 151 -19.56 -13.62 -20.47
N HIS A 152 -19.79 -13.84 -19.17
CA HIS A 152 -20.04 -15.18 -18.61
C HIS A 152 -21.51 -15.59 -18.66
N LYS A 153 -22.41 -14.72 -19.15
CA LYS A 153 -23.85 -14.97 -19.31
C LYS A 153 -24.56 -15.41 -18.03
N ILE A 154 -24.06 -14.92 -16.89
CA ILE A 154 -24.63 -15.21 -15.57
C ILE A 154 -25.85 -14.29 -15.36
N PRO A 155 -26.98 -14.80 -14.82
CA PRO A 155 -28.14 -13.97 -14.51
C PRO A 155 -27.78 -12.81 -13.56
N SER A 156 -28.28 -11.62 -13.86
CA SER A 156 -27.96 -10.39 -13.11
C SER A 156 -28.18 -10.54 -11.60
N GLN A 157 -29.30 -11.15 -11.18
CA GLN A 157 -29.60 -11.37 -9.77
C GLN A 157 -28.52 -12.22 -9.08
N LYS A 158 -28.05 -13.30 -9.72
CA LYS A 158 -27.01 -14.16 -9.19
C LYS A 158 -25.67 -13.44 -9.12
N ALA A 159 -25.32 -12.64 -10.16
CA ALA A 159 -24.10 -11.88 -10.19
C ALA A 159 -24.05 -10.84 -9.06
N TRP A 160 -25.11 -10.06 -8.88
CA TRP A 160 -25.22 -9.09 -7.80
C TRP A 160 -25.20 -9.72 -6.41
N LEU A 161 -25.88 -10.86 -6.24
CA LEU A 161 -25.89 -11.57 -4.95
C LEU A 161 -24.47 -12.01 -4.57
N VAL A 162 -23.75 -12.69 -5.47
CA VAL A 162 -22.43 -13.25 -5.18
C VAL A 162 -21.39 -12.12 -5.01
N PHE A 163 -21.24 -11.25 -6.01
CA PHE A 163 -20.23 -10.19 -5.96
C PHE A 163 -20.62 -9.06 -5.01
N GLY A 164 -21.90 -8.84 -4.75
CA GLY A 164 -22.38 -7.91 -3.73
C GLY A 164 -22.02 -8.36 -2.30
N ILE A 165 -22.21 -9.65 -2.00
CA ILE A 165 -21.79 -10.21 -0.70
C ILE A 165 -20.26 -10.14 -0.57
N ILE A 166 -19.51 -10.54 -1.59
CA ILE A 166 -18.05 -10.46 -1.60
C ILE A 166 -17.60 -9.00 -1.39
N GLY A 167 -18.19 -8.05 -2.12
CA GLY A 167 -17.91 -6.63 -1.98
C GLY A 167 -18.19 -6.12 -0.57
N ALA A 168 -19.32 -6.49 0.04
CA ALA A 168 -19.65 -6.12 1.41
C ALA A 168 -18.63 -6.66 2.43
N ILE A 169 -18.19 -7.90 2.25
CA ILE A 169 -17.12 -8.49 3.09
C ILE A 169 -15.83 -7.69 2.93
N PHE A 170 -15.43 -7.35 1.70
CA PHE A 170 -14.22 -6.55 1.46
C PHE A 170 -14.34 -5.12 2.02
N ILE A 171 -15.52 -4.50 2.02
CA ILE A 171 -15.75 -3.20 2.69
C ILE A 171 -15.48 -3.34 4.19
N ILE A 172 -16.03 -4.35 4.85
CA ILE A 172 -15.83 -4.59 6.29
C ILE A 172 -14.35 -4.81 6.60
N ILE A 173 -13.68 -5.68 5.85
CA ILE A 173 -12.24 -5.97 6.01
C ILE A 173 -11.41 -4.72 5.75
N GLY A 174 -11.69 -3.98 4.68
CA GLY A 174 -10.95 -2.78 4.29
C GLY A 174 -11.08 -1.66 5.34
N LEU A 175 -12.28 -1.44 5.87
CA LEU A 175 -12.53 -0.46 6.94
C LEU A 175 -11.82 -0.86 8.23
N SER A 176 -11.93 -2.13 8.62
CA SER A 176 -11.24 -2.67 9.81
C SER A 176 -9.72 -2.54 9.68
N GLY A 177 -9.18 -2.85 8.51
CA GLY A 177 -7.75 -2.71 8.22
C GLY A 177 -7.27 -1.25 8.28
N GLN A 178 -8.03 -0.29 7.75
CA GLN A 178 -7.69 1.13 7.86
C GLN A 178 -7.72 1.63 9.32
N MET A 179 -8.68 1.17 10.12
CA MET A 179 -8.75 1.52 11.54
C MET A 179 -7.55 0.94 12.31
N ALA A 180 -7.19 -0.31 12.05
CA ALA A 180 -6.03 -0.97 12.67
C ALA A 180 -4.72 -0.27 12.27
N ALA A 181 -4.53 0.05 10.99
CA ALA A 181 -3.36 0.75 10.48
C ALA A 181 -3.18 2.13 11.13
N ARG A 182 -4.27 2.87 11.33
CA ARG A 182 -4.24 4.18 12.03
C ARG A 182 -3.87 4.05 13.49
N LYS A 183 -4.42 3.08 14.22
CA LYS A 183 -4.03 2.81 15.62
C LYS A 183 -2.54 2.52 15.70
N PHE A 184 -2.05 1.60 14.89
CA PHE A 184 -0.64 1.24 14.82
C PHE A 184 0.25 2.44 14.50
N SER A 185 -0.11 3.26 13.50
CA SER A 185 0.62 4.47 13.14
C SER A 185 0.68 5.48 14.29
N ASN A 186 -0.41 5.68 15.03
CA ASN A 186 -0.47 6.60 16.16
C ASN A 186 0.39 6.11 17.33
N GLU A 187 0.37 4.82 17.63
CA GLU A 187 1.20 4.21 18.67
C GLU A 187 2.70 4.34 18.33
N TRP A 188 3.08 4.07 17.09
CA TRP A 188 4.46 4.24 16.63
C TRP A 188 4.91 5.70 16.64
N ALA A 189 4.04 6.63 16.23
CA ALA A 189 4.34 8.06 16.31
C ALA A 189 4.51 8.54 17.76
N GLY A 190 3.74 7.98 18.69
CA GLY A 190 3.91 8.21 20.13
C GLY A 190 5.29 7.74 20.61
N LYS A 191 5.64 6.49 20.34
CA LYS A 191 6.95 5.92 20.71
C LYS A 191 8.13 6.66 20.06
N ALA A 192 7.99 7.07 18.81
CA ALA A 192 9.03 7.86 18.13
C ALA A 192 9.27 9.21 18.82
N LYS A 193 8.20 9.89 19.26
CA LYS A 193 8.32 11.15 20.03
C LYS A 193 8.95 10.93 21.40
N GLU A 194 8.62 9.83 22.08
CA GLU A 194 9.25 9.47 23.36
C GLU A 194 10.75 9.20 23.20
N MET A 195 11.14 8.47 22.15
CA MET A 195 12.55 8.22 21.82
C MET A 195 13.29 9.51 21.47
N GLU A 196 12.67 10.40 20.69
CA GLU A 196 13.26 11.70 20.36
C GLU A 196 13.46 12.57 21.61
N LYS A 197 12.48 12.56 22.53
CA LYS A 197 12.59 13.26 23.81
C LYS A 197 13.71 12.68 24.66
N ALA A 198 13.77 11.36 24.80
CA ALA A 198 14.84 10.69 25.55
C ALA A 198 16.23 10.97 24.95
N ALA A 199 16.34 11.03 23.63
CA ALA A 199 17.59 11.41 22.96
C ALA A 199 18.00 12.86 23.26
N LYS A 200 17.06 13.81 23.27
CA LYS A 200 17.31 15.21 23.64
C LYS A 200 17.69 15.35 25.10
N ASP A 201 17.01 14.64 26.00
CA ASP A 201 17.31 14.64 27.44
C ASP A 201 18.72 14.06 27.70
N MET A 202 19.13 13.00 26.97
CA MET A 202 20.48 12.48 27.02
C MET A 202 21.54 13.45 26.47
N GLU A 203 21.26 14.15 25.38
CA GLU A 203 22.18 15.16 24.83
C GLU A 203 22.37 16.34 25.80
N GLU A 204 21.29 16.77 26.44
CA GLU A 204 21.35 17.84 27.45
C GLU A 204 22.12 17.38 28.70
N ALA A 205 21.92 16.16 29.16
CA ALA A 205 22.68 15.56 30.25
C ALA A 205 24.17 15.44 29.93
N ALA A 206 24.50 15.01 28.70
CA ALA A 206 25.88 14.92 28.22
C ALA A 206 26.55 16.29 28.17
N LYS A 207 25.84 17.33 27.67
CA LYS A 207 26.36 18.72 27.66
C LYS A 207 26.62 19.26 29.09
N LYS A 208 25.69 19.02 30.02
CA LYS A 208 25.87 19.42 31.44
C LYS A 208 27.04 18.70 32.08
N MET A 209 27.22 17.40 31.73
CA MET A 209 28.34 16.62 32.24
C MET A 209 29.68 17.11 31.68
N GLN A 210 29.74 17.45 30.40
CA GLN A 210 30.93 18.02 29.75
C GLN A 210 31.28 19.40 30.32
N GLU A 211 30.27 20.23 30.62
CA GLU A 211 30.46 21.52 31.28
C GLU A 211 30.98 21.37 32.72
N ASN A 212 30.46 20.41 33.47
CA ASN A 212 30.93 20.13 34.83
C ASN A 212 32.37 19.58 34.83
N VAL A 213 32.72 18.70 33.88
CA VAL A 213 34.11 18.21 33.74
C VAL A 213 35.06 19.34 33.36
N SER A 214 34.67 20.26 32.49
CA SER A 214 35.51 21.40 32.10
C SER A 214 35.77 22.43 33.24
N LYS A 215 34.89 22.44 34.24
CA LYS A 215 35.01 23.31 35.44
C LYS A 215 35.77 22.62 36.59
N MET A 216 36.17 21.32 36.42
CA MET A 216 36.96 20.63 37.45
C MET A 216 38.41 21.10 37.46
N PRO A 217 39.01 21.32 38.65
CA PRO A 217 40.43 21.64 38.77
C PRO A 217 41.28 20.49 38.26
N GLN A 218 42.46 20.83 37.71
CA GLN A 218 43.40 19.81 37.22
C GLN A 218 43.84 18.81 38.36
N PRO A 219 44.17 17.56 38.04
CA PRO A 219 44.40 16.50 39.06
C PRO A 219 45.41 16.80 40.15
N GLY A 220 46.31 17.77 39.98
CA GLY A 220 47.31 18.18 40.97
C GLY A 220 46.82 19.18 42.02
N GLN A 221 45.61 19.73 41.95
CA GLN A 221 45.08 20.77 42.83
C GLN A 221 43.80 20.39 43.57
N MET A 222 43.42 19.11 43.54
CA MET A 222 42.17 18.65 44.15
C MET A 222 42.28 18.46 45.65
N THR A 223 41.34 19.07 46.37
CA THR A 223 41.12 18.78 47.80
C THR A 223 40.44 17.42 47.99
N ASP A 224 40.57 16.79 49.16
CA ASP A 224 39.98 15.45 49.45
C ASP A 224 38.45 15.44 49.28
N LYS A 225 37.80 16.60 49.42
CA LYS A 225 36.35 16.77 49.19
C LYS A 225 36.00 16.65 47.69
N GLN A 226 36.86 17.18 46.82
CA GLN A 226 36.71 17.14 45.36
C GLN A 226 37.00 15.76 44.80
N LYS A 227 37.94 14.99 45.38
CA LYS A 227 38.19 13.59 45.02
C LYS A 227 36.99 12.70 45.30
N LYS A 228 36.33 12.88 46.47
CA LYS A 228 35.11 12.16 46.81
C LYS A 228 33.95 12.48 45.85
N GLN A 229 33.75 13.75 45.45
CA GLN A 229 32.73 14.12 44.48
C GLN A 229 32.96 13.51 43.08
N MET A 230 34.23 13.39 42.69
CA MET A 230 34.58 12.78 41.41
C MET A 230 34.36 11.25 41.43
N GLU A 231 34.60 10.61 42.56
CA GLU A 231 34.35 9.16 42.76
C GLU A 231 32.84 8.86 42.78
N GLU A 232 32.03 9.75 43.39
CA GLU A 232 30.56 9.66 43.33
C GLU A 232 29.99 9.86 41.92
N ALA A 233 30.53 10.84 41.18
CA ALA A 233 30.12 11.10 39.80
C ALA A 233 30.50 9.93 38.86
N ALA A 234 31.69 9.33 39.08
CA ALA A 234 32.13 8.15 38.33
C ALA A 234 31.23 6.94 38.58
N LYS A 235 30.80 6.70 39.83
CA LYS A 235 29.82 5.68 40.18
C LYS A 235 28.45 5.89 39.54
N GLN A 236 27.96 7.14 39.57
CA GLN A 236 26.69 7.46 38.93
C GLN A 236 26.74 7.24 37.40
N MET A 237 27.88 7.53 36.77
CA MET A 237 28.09 7.28 35.35
C MET A 237 28.11 5.77 35.02
N GLU A 238 28.75 4.96 35.88
CA GLU A 238 28.78 3.50 35.74
C GLU A 238 27.38 2.89 35.89
N ASP A 239 26.59 3.36 36.86
CA ASP A 239 25.22 2.90 37.08
C ASP A 239 24.29 3.33 35.94
N MET A 240 24.48 4.51 35.36
CA MET A 240 23.74 4.96 34.18
C MET A 240 24.09 4.12 32.95
N MET A 241 25.37 3.79 32.71
CA MET A 241 25.77 2.90 31.62
C MET A 241 25.20 1.49 31.79
N LYS A 242 25.17 0.95 33.01
CA LYS A 242 24.57 -0.36 33.30
C LYS A 242 23.05 -0.36 33.05
N SER A 243 22.37 0.73 33.36
CA SER A 243 20.93 0.86 33.09
C SER A 243 20.61 0.93 31.59
N MET A 244 21.44 1.63 30.79
CA MET A 244 21.31 1.68 29.33
C MET A 244 21.54 0.32 28.67
N GLN A 245 22.56 -0.44 29.10
CA GLN A 245 22.80 -1.79 28.60
C GLN A 245 21.65 -2.78 28.92
N LYS A 246 20.91 -2.51 29.99
CA LYS A 246 19.76 -3.34 30.38
C LYS A 246 18.52 -3.06 29.54
N GLN A 247 18.35 -1.83 29.04
CA GLN A 247 17.26 -1.47 28.13
C GLN A 247 17.49 -1.93 26.68
N GLU A 248 18.74 -2.09 26.27
CA GLU A 248 19.09 -2.58 24.91
C GLU A 248 18.87 -4.10 24.74
N LYS A 249 18.67 -4.83 25.85
CA LYS A 249 18.45 -6.29 25.87
C LYS A 249 17.00 -6.73 26.08
N GLN A 250 16.06 -5.81 26.16
CA GLN A 250 14.61 -6.07 26.20
C GLN A 250 13.91 -5.63 24.92
#